data_2e83f77a77d06d2f8bffe191c209883a
#
_entry.id   2e83f77a77d06d2f8bffe191c209883a
#
_cell.length_a   1.000
_cell.length_b   1.000
_cell.length_c   1.000
_cell.angle_alpha   90.00
_cell.angle_beta   90.00
_cell.angle_gamma   90.00
#
_symmetry.space_group_name_H-M   'P 1'
#
loop_
_entity.id
_entity.type
_entity.pdbx_description
1 polymer ?
#
loop_
_entity_poly.entity_id
_entity_poly.type
_entity_poly.pdbx_seq_one_letter_code
_entity_poly.pdbx_strand_id
1 'polypeptide(L)'
;MLDTANKKLLGRIILTALVVVTLIVAPYTLTDPMGLPKLSMLAFFAVVALSLVLPAIKALFRSEFRTLVILLTLFILQIILVLFLSGADLGAQFYGAYTRNNGALAYFALAVLLFSSSLVSDKEFVKRFIRIVLIIGAILIIYGNIQYLGLEPFPYKTLYTVNAPIGTFGNSNFQSAFMGLIATVAMTMALNTAFKVLVRLGFATMGLASIVVIYETLSSQGYLNFLAGLALVAILWLIIHGRKTLAMAAAGLALMGGGLVFLALFNLGPLARFIFEASVASRLYYWWAAAKMLIDHPFFGVGMDGYGTWYLRYREAAMNKGFSTYTNSAHNVFADIATSGGVVLVTIYCAIAVLVILSIVRIIRRKDGFDPYFLATVGAWFAWHVQSFVSINQLGLAIWGWLLSGLIIGYEINTRVKETGQVLPTKIKHTGKKAKVSVQLLSSKSIISLFAGVLIGALIAIPPYYVHARFFTALYSSDLKAVESATYLRPIDERRLSHGASMFIGNERQSEAIAILRDGTARYPDSHDLWSIWAGIQAASASDIATARAQMRRLDPFNPGWK
;
A
#
# COMPACT_ATOMS: atom_id res chain seq x y z
N MET A 1 -17.29 -8.64 -22.89
CA MET A 1 -15.87 -8.58 -22.50
C MET A 1 -15.21 -7.37 -23.14
N LEU A 2 -14.10 -6.90 -22.59
CA LEU A 2 -13.31 -5.83 -23.20
C LEU A 2 -12.79 -6.26 -24.57
N ASP A 3 -12.85 -5.37 -25.57
CA ASP A 3 -12.20 -5.60 -26.86
C ASP A 3 -10.66 -5.55 -26.74
N THR A 4 -9.98 -5.99 -27.80
CA THR A 4 -8.51 -6.11 -27.79
C THR A 4 -7.80 -4.76 -27.64
N ALA A 5 -8.36 -3.68 -28.19
CA ALA A 5 -7.76 -2.34 -28.09
C ALA A 5 -7.87 -1.81 -26.65
N ASN A 6 -9.05 -1.94 -26.03
CA ASN A 6 -9.28 -1.56 -24.64
C ASN A 6 -8.41 -2.39 -23.67
N LYS A 7 -8.25 -3.71 -23.90
CA LYS A 7 -7.34 -4.53 -23.07
C LYS A 7 -5.89 -4.06 -23.17
N LYS A 8 -5.40 -3.75 -24.37
CA LYS A 8 -4.03 -3.24 -24.56
C LYS A 8 -3.82 -1.88 -23.85
N LEU A 9 -4.81 -0.98 -23.98
CA LEU A 9 -4.74 0.32 -23.31
C LEU A 9 -4.81 0.18 -21.80
N LEU A 10 -5.73 -0.62 -21.27
CA LEU A 10 -5.85 -0.90 -19.84
C LEU A 10 -4.54 -1.48 -19.28
N GLY A 11 -3.91 -2.41 -20.00
CA GLY A 11 -2.62 -2.95 -19.61
C GLY A 11 -1.50 -1.89 -19.55
N ARG A 12 -1.49 -0.92 -20.47
CA ARG A 12 -0.54 0.21 -20.43
C ARG A 12 -0.81 1.11 -19.22
N ILE A 13 -2.08 1.45 -18.95
CA ILE A 13 -2.48 2.27 -17.80
C ILE A 13 -2.03 1.61 -16.49
N ILE A 14 -2.21 0.31 -16.33
CA ILE A 14 -1.79 -0.45 -15.13
C ILE A 14 -0.26 -0.41 -14.96
N LEU A 15 0.50 -0.64 -16.03
CA LEU A 15 1.97 -0.60 -15.96
C LEU A 15 2.47 0.83 -15.67
N THR A 16 1.85 1.84 -16.25
CA THR A 16 2.18 3.24 -15.95
C THR A 16 1.82 3.60 -14.50
N ALA A 17 0.65 3.17 -14.00
CA ALA A 17 0.25 3.36 -12.61
C ALA A 17 1.28 2.74 -11.66
N LEU A 18 1.72 1.50 -11.94
CA LEU A 18 2.73 0.82 -11.14
C LEU A 18 4.04 1.62 -11.07
N VAL A 19 4.55 2.08 -12.21
CA VAL A 19 5.77 2.89 -12.29
C VAL A 19 5.61 4.21 -11.53
N VAL A 20 4.56 4.97 -11.86
CA VAL A 20 4.36 6.31 -11.31
C VAL A 20 4.10 6.26 -9.80
N VAL A 21 3.19 5.42 -9.32
CA VAL A 21 2.87 5.34 -7.88
C VAL A 21 4.06 4.84 -7.07
N THR A 22 4.88 3.94 -7.63
CA THR A 22 6.10 3.48 -6.95
C THR A 22 7.15 4.58 -6.85
N LEU A 23 7.39 5.33 -7.93
CA LEU A 23 8.54 6.22 -8.05
C LEU A 23 8.26 7.68 -7.71
N ILE A 24 6.99 8.13 -7.74
CA ILE A 24 6.65 9.55 -7.55
C ILE A 24 7.00 10.04 -6.15
N VAL A 25 7.62 11.21 -6.09
CA VAL A 25 7.92 11.97 -4.88
C VAL A 25 7.77 13.48 -5.19
N ALA A 26 7.46 14.30 -4.17
CA ALA A 26 7.26 15.74 -4.32
C ALA A 26 8.04 16.53 -3.24
N PRO A 27 9.39 16.56 -3.32
CA PRO A 27 10.26 17.00 -2.22
C PRO A 27 10.21 18.49 -1.87
N TYR A 28 9.74 19.33 -2.79
CA TYR A 28 9.79 20.80 -2.62
C TYR A 28 8.41 21.46 -2.52
N THR A 29 7.36 20.68 -2.50
CA THR A 29 5.99 21.19 -2.62
C THR A 29 5.05 20.75 -1.51
N LEU A 30 5.48 19.82 -0.67
CA LEU A 30 4.63 19.21 0.36
C LEU A 30 5.43 18.93 1.63
N THR A 31 4.77 19.02 2.80
CA THR A 31 5.32 18.53 4.07
C THR A 31 5.42 17.01 4.13
N ASP A 32 4.54 16.29 3.41
CA ASP A 32 4.68 14.86 3.11
C ASP A 32 4.98 14.66 1.63
N PRO A 33 6.26 14.55 1.26
CA PRO A 33 6.65 14.38 -0.14
C PRO A 33 6.38 13.00 -0.70
N MET A 34 5.96 12.02 0.10
CA MET A 34 5.87 10.61 -0.27
C MET A 34 4.43 10.09 -0.37
N GLY A 35 3.59 10.28 0.66
CA GLY A 35 2.27 9.65 0.76
C GLY A 35 1.26 10.28 -0.18
N LEU A 36 1.07 11.59 -0.08
CA LEU A 36 0.03 12.30 -0.81
C LEU A 36 0.20 12.28 -2.35
N PRO A 37 1.41 12.45 -2.92
CA PRO A 37 1.60 12.29 -4.36
C PRO A 37 1.22 10.89 -4.87
N LYS A 38 1.51 9.86 -4.07
CA LYS A 38 1.16 8.47 -4.39
C LYS A 38 -0.35 8.25 -4.34
N LEU A 39 -1.05 8.79 -3.32
CA LEU A 39 -2.52 8.73 -3.26
C LEU A 39 -3.15 9.39 -4.50
N SER A 40 -2.71 10.60 -4.85
CA SER A 40 -3.22 11.34 -6.01
C SER A 40 -3.07 10.55 -7.31
N MET A 41 -1.88 10.01 -7.57
CA MET A 41 -1.64 9.22 -8.77
C MET A 41 -2.36 7.88 -8.75
N LEU A 42 -2.42 7.22 -7.60
CA LEU A 42 -3.17 5.97 -7.42
C LEU A 42 -4.66 6.16 -7.76
N ALA A 43 -5.28 7.20 -7.20
CA ALA A 43 -6.67 7.55 -7.47
C ALA A 43 -6.90 7.92 -8.94
N PHE A 44 -6.02 8.75 -9.51
CA PHE A 44 -6.09 9.14 -10.92
C PHE A 44 -6.11 7.91 -11.84
N PHE A 45 -5.10 7.05 -11.74
CA PHE A 45 -5.00 5.87 -12.61
C PHE A 45 -6.11 4.86 -12.37
N ALA A 46 -6.60 4.73 -11.13
CA ALA A 46 -7.73 3.86 -10.83
C ALA A 46 -9.02 4.33 -11.53
N VAL A 47 -9.31 5.64 -11.50
CA VAL A 47 -10.50 6.20 -12.17
C VAL A 47 -10.38 6.06 -13.68
N VAL A 48 -9.20 6.32 -14.26
CA VAL A 48 -8.93 6.13 -15.68
C VAL A 48 -9.09 4.64 -16.08
N ALA A 49 -8.60 3.71 -15.28
CA ALA A 49 -8.78 2.28 -15.52
C ALA A 49 -10.27 1.87 -15.42
N LEU A 50 -10.97 2.36 -14.39
CA LEU A 50 -12.39 2.09 -14.17
C LEU A 50 -13.24 2.55 -15.34
N SER A 51 -12.96 3.71 -15.94
CA SER A 51 -13.70 4.24 -17.07
C SER A 51 -13.72 3.31 -18.29
N LEU A 52 -12.65 2.54 -18.50
CA LEU A 52 -12.57 1.53 -19.56
C LEU A 52 -13.28 0.22 -19.19
N VAL A 53 -13.35 -0.11 -17.90
CA VAL A 53 -13.93 -1.37 -17.41
C VAL A 53 -15.44 -1.27 -17.18
N LEU A 54 -15.92 -0.12 -16.71
CA LEU A 54 -17.30 0.11 -16.30
C LEU A 54 -18.34 -0.29 -17.37
N PRO A 55 -18.15 0.00 -18.67
CA PRO A 55 -19.10 -0.40 -19.71
C PRO A 55 -19.29 -1.93 -19.83
N ALA A 56 -18.31 -2.72 -19.40
CA ALA A 56 -18.33 -4.18 -19.46
C ALA A 56 -18.80 -4.85 -18.15
N ILE A 57 -19.07 -4.10 -17.08
CA ILE A 57 -19.28 -4.64 -15.72
C ILE A 57 -20.43 -5.66 -15.66
N LYS A 58 -21.55 -5.41 -16.34
CA LYS A 58 -22.69 -6.35 -16.38
C LYS A 58 -22.31 -7.73 -16.98
N ALA A 59 -21.49 -7.73 -18.02
CA ALA A 59 -20.98 -8.97 -18.62
C ALA A 59 -19.99 -9.70 -17.69
N LEU A 60 -19.22 -8.95 -16.91
CA LEU A 60 -18.25 -9.48 -15.97
C LEU A 60 -18.91 -10.19 -14.78
N PHE A 61 -20.06 -9.73 -14.30
CA PHE A 61 -20.87 -10.44 -13.29
C PHE A 61 -21.36 -11.82 -13.75
N ARG A 62 -21.44 -12.06 -15.05
CA ARG A 62 -21.89 -13.34 -15.66
C ARG A 62 -20.73 -14.17 -16.18
N SER A 63 -19.49 -13.75 -15.96
CA SER A 63 -18.27 -14.39 -16.45
C SER A 63 -17.56 -15.19 -15.36
N GLU A 64 -16.44 -15.79 -15.73
CA GLU A 64 -15.51 -16.45 -14.81
C GLU A 64 -14.94 -15.50 -13.72
N PHE A 65 -15.04 -14.18 -13.92
CA PHE A 65 -14.65 -13.16 -12.94
C PHE A 65 -15.71 -12.91 -11.85
N ARG A 66 -16.88 -13.56 -11.91
CA ARG A 66 -18.02 -13.31 -11.01
C ARG A 66 -17.62 -13.30 -9.53
N THR A 67 -16.88 -14.30 -9.08
CA THR A 67 -16.47 -14.39 -7.67
C THR A 67 -15.63 -13.18 -7.25
N LEU A 68 -14.67 -12.78 -8.07
CA LEU A 68 -13.84 -11.60 -7.80
C LEU A 68 -14.69 -10.32 -7.80
N VAL A 69 -15.59 -10.16 -8.77
CA VAL A 69 -16.49 -8.99 -8.84
C VAL A 69 -17.35 -8.90 -7.59
N ILE A 70 -17.94 -10.01 -7.13
CA ILE A 70 -18.76 -10.04 -5.92
C ILE A 70 -17.93 -9.64 -4.70
N LEU A 71 -16.75 -10.24 -4.50
CA LEU A 71 -15.89 -9.93 -3.35
C LEU A 71 -15.47 -8.45 -3.33
N LEU A 72 -15.08 -7.90 -4.48
CA LEU A 72 -14.70 -6.48 -4.56
C LEU A 72 -15.89 -5.54 -4.39
N THR A 73 -17.07 -5.92 -4.88
CA THR A 73 -18.31 -5.16 -4.64
C THR A 73 -18.65 -5.14 -3.15
N LEU A 74 -18.60 -6.28 -2.47
CA LEU A 74 -18.81 -6.37 -1.02
C LEU A 74 -17.77 -5.57 -0.23
N PHE A 75 -16.51 -5.61 -0.65
CA PHE A 75 -15.43 -4.82 -0.06
C PHE A 75 -15.71 -3.32 -0.14
N ILE A 76 -16.08 -2.83 -1.33
CA ILE A 76 -16.43 -1.43 -1.57
C ILE A 76 -17.69 -1.04 -0.77
N LEU A 77 -18.73 -1.87 -0.77
CA LEU A 77 -19.96 -1.62 -0.01
C LEU A 77 -19.67 -1.53 1.49
N GLN A 78 -18.85 -2.42 2.04
CA GLN A 78 -18.47 -2.34 3.46
C GLN A 78 -17.74 -1.04 3.77
N ILE A 79 -16.79 -0.61 2.92
CA ILE A 79 -16.12 0.68 3.12
C ILE A 79 -17.12 1.85 3.09
N ILE A 80 -18.09 1.83 2.18
CA ILE A 80 -19.15 2.85 2.13
C ILE A 80 -19.97 2.84 3.42
N LEU A 81 -20.33 1.66 3.94
CA LEU A 81 -21.03 1.56 5.22
C LEU A 81 -20.20 2.11 6.38
N VAL A 82 -18.89 1.81 6.40
CA VAL A 82 -17.96 2.35 7.41
C VAL A 82 -17.92 3.87 7.37
N LEU A 83 -17.83 4.49 6.19
CA LEU A 83 -17.82 5.95 6.04
C LEU A 83 -19.01 6.63 6.73
N PHE A 84 -20.18 6.01 6.73
CA PHE A 84 -21.40 6.61 7.28
C PHE A 84 -21.77 6.11 8.68
N LEU A 85 -21.29 4.92 9.09
CA LEU A 85 -21.76 4.27 10.31
C LEU A 85 -20.69 4.16 11.42
N SER A 86 -19.43 4.44 11.15
CA SER A 86 -18.37 4.40 12.17
C SER A 86 -18.38 5.61 13.13
N GLY A 87 -19.03 6.70 12.73
CA GLY A 87 -19.09 7.95 13.52
C GLY A 87 -17.85 8.86 13.37
N ALA A 88 -16.83 8.46 12.64
CA ALA A 88 -15.65 9.29 12.38
C ALA A 88 -15.90 10.33 11.27
N ASP A 89 -15.10 11.42 11.21
CA ASP A 89 -15.24 12.46 10.18
C ASP A 89 -15.09 11.88 8.77
N LEU A 90 -16.02 12.22 7.89
CA LEU A 90 -16.06 11.71 6.51
C LEU A 90 -14.81 12.07 5.70
N GLY A 91 -14.30 13.30 5.87
CA GLY A 91 -13.13 13.77 5.13
C GLY A 91 -11.87 13.02 5.55
N ALA A 92 -11.68 12.86 6.88
CA ALA A 92 -10.58 12.10 7.45
C ALA A 92 -10.62 10.63 7.00
N GLN A 93 -11.79 10.00 7.03
CA GLN A 93 -11.95 8.62 6.55
C GLN A 93 -11.74 8.48 5.05
N PHE A 94 -12.16 9.48 4.25
CA PHE A 94 -12.07 9.38 2.79
C PHE A 94 -10.63 9.50 2.30
N TYR A 95 -9.86 10.48 2.79
CA TYR A 95 -8.47 10.68 2.38
C TYR A 95 -7.47 9.91 3.24
N GLY A 96 -7.85 9.52 4.46
CA GLY A 96 -6.98 8.92 5.46
C GLY A 96 -6.18 9.97 6.25
N ALA A 97 -5.51 9.51 7.30
CA ALA A 97 -4.61 10.33 8.09
C ALA A 97 -3.44 10.83 7.24
N TYR A 98 -3.14 12.13 7.34
CA TYR A 98 -2.03 12.72 6.58
C TYR A 98 -0.73 11.95 6.84
N THR A 99 0.10 11.77 5.82
CA THR A 99 1.29 10.92 5.73
C THR A 99 1.02 9.41 5.56
N ARG A 100 -0.15 8.90 5.96
CA ARG A 100 -0.56 7.50 5.72
C ARG A 100 -1.41 7.38 4.46
N ASN A 101 -2.45 8.20 4.39
CA ASN A 101 -3.38 8.29 3.27
C ASN A 101 -4.03 6.93 2.91
N ASN A 102 -4.30 6.09 3.92
CA ASN A 102 -4.94 4.78 3.79
C ASN A 102 -6.46 4.85 3.98
N GLY A 103 -7.07 5.96 3.63
CA GLY A 103 -8.51 6.14 3.66
C GLY A 103 -9.26 5.37 2.58
N ALA A 104 -10.58 5.57 2.52
CA ALA A 104 -11.47 4.90 1.57
C ALA A 104 -11.02 5.08 0.11
N LEU A 105 -10.56 6.26 -0.28
CA LEU A 105 -10.09 6.56 -1.63
C LEU A 105 -8.94 5.63 -2.05
N ALA A 106 -7.98 5.38 -1.15
CA ALA A 106 -6.86 4.47 -1.41
C ALA A 106 -7.35 3.04 -1.66
N TYR A 107 -8.22 2.53 -0.80
CA TYR A 107 -8.75 1.17 -0.95
C TYR A 107 -9.68 1.00 -2.15
N PHE A 108 -10.49 2.00 -2.50
CA PHE A 108 -11.26 2.01 -3.74
C PHE A 108 -10.34 1.93 -4.96
N ALA A 109 -9.29 2.75 -4.98
CA ALA A 109 -8.33 2.76 -6.07
C ALA A 109 -7.57 1.43 -6.19
N LEU A 110 -7.12 0.86 -5.08
CA LEU A 110 -6.44 -0.44 -5.04
C LEU A 110 -7.35 -1.58 -5.52
N ALA A 111 -8.62 -1.60 -5.10
CA ALA A 111 -9.61 -2.60 -5.54
C ALA A 111 -9.87 -2.52 -7.05
N VAL A 112 -10.01 -1.31 -7.61
CA VAL A 112 -10.17 -1.09 -9.05
C VAL A 112 -8.95 -1.56 -9.82
N LEU A 113 -7.73 -1.27 -9.35
CA LEU A 113 -6.50 -1.69 -10.01
C LEU A 113 -6.28 -3.21 -9.93
N LEU A 114 -6.61 -3.85 -8.80
CA LEU A 114 -6.63 -5.31 -8.68
C LEU A 114 -7.56 -5.91 -9.74
N PHE A 115 -8.80 -5.43 -9.82
CA PHE A 115 -9.76 -5.92 -10.79
C PHE A 115 -9.27 -5.69 -12.22
N SER A 116 -8.80 -4.49 -12.52
CA SER A 116 -8.31 -4.13 -13.84
C SER A 116 -7.14 -5.00 -14.29
N SER A 117 -6.20 -5.28 -13.36
CA SER A 117 -5.06 -6.17 -13.64
C SER A 117 -5.51 -7.60 -13.95
N SER A 118 -6.54 -8.10 -13.27
CA SER A 118 -7.06 -9.45 -13.53
C SER A 118 -7.62 -9.62 -14.96
N LEU A 119 -8.19 -8.56 -15.53
CA LEU A 119 -8.77 -8.61 -16.87
C LEU A 119 -7.75 -8.70 -18.00
N VAL A 120 -6.54 -8.21 -17.78
CA VAL A 120 -5.48 -8.14 -18.80
C VAL A 120 -4.40 -9.21 -18.64
N SER A 121 -4.42 -9.97 -17.55
CA SER A 121 -3.37 -10.92 -17.16
C SER A 121 -3.39 -12.17 -18.02
N ASP A 122 -2.64 -12.16 -19.10
CA ASP A 122 -2.24 -13.31 -19.88
C ASP A 122 -0.72 -13.51 -19.80
N LYS A 123 -0.20 -14.59 -20.42
CA LYS A 123 1.25 -14.91 -20.42
C LYS A 123 2.11 -13.73 -20.89
N GLU A 124 1.68 -13.01 -21.93
CA GLU A 124 2.44 -11.89 -22.48
C GLU A 124 2.37 -10.65 -21.62
N PHE A 125 1.25 -10.41 -20.92
CA PHE A 125 1.15 -9.30 -19.99
C PHE A 125 2.01 -9.54 -18.75
N VAL A 126 2.00 -10.75 -18.19
CA VAL A 126 2.85 -11.12 -17.04
C VAL A 126 4.33 -10.97 -17.38
N LYS A 127 4.78 -11.38 -18.57
CA LYS A 127 6.16 -11.13 -19.02
C LYS A 127 6.49 -9.64 -19.05
N ARG A 128 5.59 -8.81 -19.58
CA ARG A 128 5.79 -7.35 -19.61
C ARG A 128 5.82 -6.76 -18.21
N PHE A 129 4.92 -7.21 -17.35
CA PHE A 129 4.88 -6.80 -15.96
C PHE A 129 6.21 -7.09 -15.25
N ILE A 130 6.73 -8.31 -15.33
CA ILE A 130 8.01 -8.69 -14.70
C ILE A 130 9.18 -7.86 -15.26
N ARG A 131 9.19 -7.51 -16.56
CA ARG A 131 10.21 -6.59 -17.11
C ARG A 131 10.14 -5.21 -16.45
N ILE A 132 8.96 -4.65 -16.28
CA ILE A 132 8.76 -3.36 -15.60
C ILE A 132 9.17 -3.45 -14.12
N VAL A 133 8.85 -4.55 -13.44
CA VAL A 133 9.32 -4.84 -12.07
C VAL A 133 10.84 -4.72 -11.96
N LEU A 134 11.55 -5.40 -12.88
CA LEU A 134 13.02 -5.37 -12.90
C LEU A 134 13.59 -3.99 -13.23
N ILE A 135 12.94 -3.23 -14.11
CA ILE A 135 13.35 -1.84 -14.42
C ILE A 135 13.18 -0.95 -13.18
N ILE A 136 12.02 -1.00 -12.51
CA ILE A 136 11.79 -0.25 -11.27
C ILE A 136 12.82 -0.65 -10.20
N GLY A 137 13.08 -1.96 -10.07
CA GLY A 137 14.10 -2.48 -9.17
C GLY A 137 15.50 -1.90 -9.46
N ALA A 138 15.93 -1.87 -10.72
CA ALA A 138 17.20 -1.29 -11.11
C ALA A 138 17.28 0.21 -10.75
N ILE A 139 16.22 0.99 -11.02
CA ILE A 139 16.15 2.40 -10.66
C ILE A 139 16.30 2.58 -9.14
N LEU A 140 15.59 1.78 -8.32
CA LEU A 140 15.63 1.91 -6.87
C LEU A 140 16.89 1.33 -6.24
N ILE A 141 17.57 0.38 -6.89
CA ILE A 141 18.93 -0.05 -6.50
C ILE A 141 19.90 1.12 -6.68
N ILE A 142 19.91 1.75 -7.86
CA ILE A 142 20.78 2.89 -8.14
C ILE A 142 20.48 4.05 -7.18
N TYR A 143 19.20 4.39 -6.99
CA TYR A 143 18.81 5.48 -6.11
C TYR A 143 19.12 5.19 -4.64
N GLY A 144 18.94 3.94 -4.18
CA GLY A 144 19.32 3.53 -2.83
C GLY A 144 20.83 3.72 -2.57
N ASN A 145 21.68 3.31 -3.52
CA ASN A 145 23.12 3.52 -3.42
C ASN A 145 23.50 5.03 -3.43
N ILE A 146 22.83 5.86 -4.25
CA ILE A 146 23.01 7.33 -4.23
C ILE A 146 22.70 7.88 -2.83
N GLN A 147 21.62 7.42 -2.20
CA GLN A 147 21.25 7.81 -0.83
C GLN A 147 22.28 7.34 0.20
N TYR A 148 22.72 6.08 0.10
CA TYR A 148 23.72 5.51 1.00
C TYR A 148 25.06 6.26 0.95
N LEU A 149 25.50 6.66 -0.24
CA LEU A 149 26.71 7.46 -0.44
C LEU A 149 26.57 8.93 -0.01
N GLY A 150 25.41 9.34 0.48
CA GLY A 150 25.15 10.72 0.92
C GLY A 150 24.99 11.72 -0.22
N LEU A 151 24.80 11.24 -1.45
CA LEU A 151 24.62 12.02 -2.68
C LEU A 151 23.13 12.30 -2.97
N GLU A 152 22.27 12.27 -1.93
CA GLU A 152 20.82 12.50 -2.05
C GLU A 152 20.54 13.87 -2.67
N PRO A 153 19.88 13.91 -3.85
CA PRO A 153 19.60 15.15 -4.55
C PRO A 153 18.42 15.94 -3.93
N PHE A 154 17.64 15.30 -3.06
CA PHE A 154 16.46 15.88 -2.44
C PHE A 154 16.67 16.16 -0.94
N PRO A 155 15.96 17.16 -0.34
CA PRO A 155 16.18 17.59 1.03
C PRO A 155 15.54 16.65 2.08
N TYR A 156 15.66 15.32 1.91
CA TYR A 156 15.10 14.35 2.86
C TYR A 156 15.99 14.09 4.08
N LYS A 157 17.22 14.59 4.10
CA LYS A 157 18.22 14.33 5.17
C LYS A 157 17.75 14.68 6.58
N THR A 158 16.78 15.61 6.67
CA THR A 158 16.20 16.03 7.95
C THR A 158 15.11 15.12 8.47
N LEU A 159 14.53 14.27 7.61
CA LEU A 159 13.41 13.41 7.96
C LEU A 159 13.86 12.07 8.56
N TYR A 160 15.09 11.62 8.25
CA TYR A 160 15.59 10.32 8.65
C TYR A 160 17.06 10.41 9.05
N THR A 161 17.36 9.99 10.26
CA THR A 161 18.72 9.96 10.78
C THR A 161 19.53 8.85 10.10
N VAL A 162 20.77 9.17 9.76
CA VAL A 162 21.79 8.25 9.23
C VAL A 162 21.58 7.86 7.75
N ASN A 163 22.66 7.52 7.07
CA ASN A 163 22.78 7.18 5.65
C ASN A 163 22.02 5.91 5.19
N ALA A 164 20.93 5.55 5.86
CA ALA A 164 20.10 4.42 5.48
C ALA A 164 19.16 4.80 4.33
N PRO A 165 19.21 4.10 3.19
CA PRO A 165 18.37 4.38 2.05
C PRO A 165 16.87 4.24 2.39
N ILE A 166 16.09 5.25 2.06
CA ILE A 166 14.63 5.28 2.21
C ILE A 166 13.89 5.09 0.88
N GLY A 167 14.62 5.14 -0.24
CA GLY A 167 14.09 5.08 -1.58
C GLY A 167 13.05 6.16 -1.85
N THR A 168 12.08 5.82 -2.66
CA THR A 168 10.90 6.65 -2.91
C THR A 168 9.73 6.32 -1.94
N PHE A 169 9.97 5.50 -0.93
CA PHE A 169 8.96 5.05 0.02
C PHE A 169 8.96 5.85 1.34
N GLY A 170 10.02 6.62 1.57
CA GLY A 170 10.14 7.49 2.74
C GLY A 170 10.50 6.79 4.06
N ASN A 171 10.90 5.51 4.01
CA ASN A 171 11.35 4.77 5.18
C ASN A 171 12.24 3.59 4.74
N SER A 172 13.32 3.36 5.48
CA SER A 172 14.28 2.28 5.19
C SER A 172 13.66 0.88 5.25
N ASN A 173 12.69 0.65 6.14
CA ASN A 173 11.98 -0.63 6.21
C ASN A 173 11.19 -0.92 4.91
N PHE A 174 10.59 0.10 4.31
CA PHE A 174 9.84 -0.07 3.06
C PHE A 174 10.76 -0.27 1.87
N GLN A 175 11.87 0.48 1.82
CA GLN A 175 12.91 0.27 0.80
C GLN A 175 13.47 -1.15 0.89
N SER A 176 13.83 -1.60 2.10
CA SER A 176 14.29 -2.96 2.37
C SER A 176 13.28 -4.01 1.90
N ALA A 177 12.01 -3.87 2.29
CA ALA A 177 10.93 -4.78 1.92
C ALA A 177 10.76 -4.89 0.41
N PHE A 178 10.81 -3.75 -0.29
CA PHE A 178 10.73 -3.71 -1.74
C PHE A 178 11.92 -4.38 -2.41
N MET A 179 13.13 -4.13 -1.91
CA MET A 179 14.33 -4.81 -2.41
C MET A 179 14.26 -6.33 -2.21
N GLY A 180 13.68 -6.81 -1.12
CA GLY A 180 13.41 -8.25 -0.91
C GLY A 180 12.49 -8.85 -1.96
N LEU A 181 11.45 -8.10 -2.37
CA LEU A 181 10.57 -8.49 -3.48
C LEU A 181 11.35 -8.54 -4.81
N ILE A 182 12.15 -7.51 -5.12
CA ILE A 182 12.96 -7.45 -6.33
C ILE A 182 13.99 -8.59 -6.36
N ALA A 183 14.68 -8.86 -5.25
CA ALA A 183 15.62 -9.98 -5.13
C ALA A 183 14.93 -11.33 -5.43
N THR A 184 13.70 -11.54 -4.91
CA THR A 184 12.91 -12.75 -5.19
C THR A 184 12.63 -12.89 -6.69
N VAL A 185 12.16 -11.83 -7.34
CA VAL A 185 11.89 -11.85 -8.79
C VAL A 185 13.17 -12.10 -9.57
N ALA A 186 14.23 -11.33 -9.30
CA ALA A 186 15.49 -11.42 -10.04
C ALA A 186 16.14 -12.81 -9.89
N MET A 187 16.19 -13.39 -8.68
CA MET A 187 16.74 -14.72 -8.46
C MET A 187 15.88 -15.80 -9.10
N THR A 188 14.55 -15.69 -9.08
CA THR A 188 13.67 -16.62 -9.79
C THR A 188 13.95 -16.59 -11.29
N MET A 189 14.17 -15.41 -11.89
CA MET A 189 14.50 -15.31 -13.31
C MET A 189 15.92 -15.82 -13.61
N ALA A 190 16.88 -15.66 -12.70
CA ALA A 190 18.23 -16.18 -12.82
C ALA A 190 18.25 -17.74 -12.85
N LEU A 191 17.34 -18.38 -12.13
CA LEU A 191 17.22 -19.84 -12.09
C LEU A 191 16.57 -20.42 -13.36
N ASN A 192 15.96 -19.59 -14.21
CA ASN A 192 15.31 -20.05 -15.44
C ASN A 192 16.33 -20.44 -16.51
N THR A 193 16.49 -21.76 -16.75
CA THR A 193 17.44 -22.33 -17.70
C THR A 193 17.11 -22.06 -19.17
N ALA A 194 15.91 -21.55 -19.48
CA ALA A 194 15.55 -21.12 -20.83
C ALA A 194 16.32 -19.87 -21.29
N PHE A 195 16.90 -19.10 -20.37
CA PHE A 195 17.75 -17.96 -20.68
C PHE A 195 19.20 -18.35 -20.90
N LYS A 196 19.88 -17.60 -21.78
CA LYS A 196 21.33 -17.69 -21.94
C LYS A 196 22.03 -17.36 -20.61
N VAL A 197 23.18 -17.99 -20.37
CA VAL A 197 23.95 -17.84 -19.12
C VAL A 197 24.21 -16.38 -18.78
N LEU A 198 24.61 -15.56 -19.76
CA LEU A 198 24.87 -14.13 -19.53
C LEU A 198 23.64 -13.35 -19.02
N VAL A 199 22.45 -13.68 -19.53
CA VAL A 199 21.18 -13.06 -19.08
C VAL A 199 20.85 -13.51 -17.64
N ARG A 200 21.09 -14.78 -17.32
CA ARG A 200 20.92 -15.33 -15.99
C ARG A 200 21.88 -14.69 -14.97
N LEU A 201 23.14 -14.48 -15.38
CA LEU A 201 24.12 -13.76 -14.56
C LEU A 201 23.66 -12.30 -14.30
N GLY A 202 23.11 -11.62 -15.31
CA GLY A 202 22.55 -10.27 -15.13
C GLY A 202 21.42 -10.24 -14.10
N PHE A 203 20.51 -11.20 -14.11
CA PHE A 203 19.48 -11.32 -13.08
C PHE A 203 20.06 -11.66 -11.71
N ALA A 204 21.03 -12.56 -11.62
CA ALA A 204 21.71 -12.89 -10.37
C ALA A 204 22.42 -11.66 -9.77
N THR A 205 23.14 -10.90 -10.60
CA THR A 205 23.78 -9.63 -10.20
C THR A 205 22.75 -8.64 -9.64
N MET A 206 21.61 -8.51 -10.31
CA MET A 206 20.52 -7.65 -9.81
C MET A 206 19.95 -8.12 -8.47
N GLY A 207 19.78 -9.42 -8.29
CA GLY A 207 19.37 -10.01 -7.01
C GLY A 207 20.37 -9.71 -5.89
N LEU A 208 21.67 -9.90 -6.17
CA LEU A 208 22.74 -9.56 -5.22
C LEU A 208 22.81 -8.06 -4.93
N ALA A 209 22.67 -7.20 -5.91
CA ALA A 209 22.61 -5.75 -5.72
C ALA A 209 21.42 -5.33 -4.86
N SER A 210 20.27 -6.00 -5.01
CA SER A 210 19.12 -5.78 -4.13
C SER A 210 19.45 -6.16 -2.67
N ILE A 211 20.19 -7.26 -2.44
CA ILE A 211 20.62 -7.70 -1.10
C ILE A 211 21.60 -6.69 -0.50
N VAL A 212 22.50 -6.10 -1.30
CA VAL A 212 23.38 -5.01 -0.84
C VAL A 212 22.56 -3.82 -0.35
N VAL A 213 21.57 -3.35 -1.13
CA VAL A 213 20.70 -2.24 -0.69
C VAL A 213 19.90 -2.63 0.57
N ILE A 214 19.44 -3.89 0.72
CA ILE A 214 18.82 -4.35 1.98
C ILE A 214 19.78 -4.15 3.15
N TYR A 215 21.04 -4.55 3.01
CA TYR A 215 22.07 -4.36 4.04
C TYR A 215 22.24 -2.88 4.40
N GLU A 216 22.34 -2.02 3.39
CA GLU A 216 22.49 -0.57 3.55
C GLU A 216 21.30 0.08 4.28
N THR A 217 20.08 -0.47 4.15
CA THR A 217 18.88 0.03 4.85
C THR A 217 18.90 -0.20 6.36
N LEU A 218 19.80 -1.01 6.88
CA LEU A 218 19.87 -1.46 8.28
C LEU A 218 18.57 -2.12 8.77
N SER A 219 17.76 -2.66 7.85
CA SER A 219 16.47 -3.30 8.14
C SER A 219 16.49 -4.77 7.75
N SER A 220 16.16 -5.64 8.68
CA SER A 220 16.05 -7.09 8.47
C SER A 220 14.85 -7.51 7.62
N GLN A 221 13.89 -6.62 7.42
CA GLN A 221 12.61 -6.93 6.77
C GLN A 221 12.77 -7.42 5.32
N GLY A 222 13.70 -6.85 4.55
CA GLY A 222 13.98 -7.27 3.18
C GLY A 222 14.52 -8.69 3.07
N TYR A 223 15.38 -9.10 4.02
CA TYR A 223 15.89 -10.49 4.06
C TYR A 223 14.76 -11.48 4.31
N LEU A 224 13.85 -11.18 5.24
CA LEU A 224 12.71 -12.04 5.53
C LEU A 224 11.80 -12.19 4.31
N ASN A 225 11.50 -11.10 3.63
CA ASN A 225 10.68 -11.11 2.41
C ASN A 225 11.33 -11.92 1.29
N PHE A 226 12.63 -11.70 1.06
CA PHE A 226 13.40 -12.41 0.05
C PHE A 226 13.43 -13.93 0.32
N LEU A 227 13.81 -14.32 1.55
CA LEU A 227 13.91 -15.73 1.93
C LEU A 227 12.57 -16.43 1.86
N ALA A 228 11.49 -15.80 2.34
CA ALA A 228 10.15 -16.36 2.28
C ALA A 228 9.65 -16.50 0.83
N GLY A 229 9.83 -15.47 0.00
CA GLY A 229 9.46 -15.51 -1.41
C GLY A 229 10.23 -16.58 -2.18
N LEU A 230 11.54 -16.68 -1.97
CA LEU A 230 12.38 -17.68 -2.63
C LEU A 230 12.08 -19.11 -2.14
N ALA A 231 11.78 -19.28 -0.85
CA ALA A 231 11.36 -20.56 -0.29
C ALA A 231 10.07 -21.06 -0.95
N LEU A 232 9.05 -20.18 -1.09
CA LEU A 232 7.83 -20.53 -1.80
C LEU A 232 8.11 -20.90 -3.26
N VAL A 233 8.93 -20.11 -3.96
CA VAL A 233 9.34 -20.39 -5.34
C VAL A 233 9.98 -21.79 -5.44
N ALA A 234 10.90 -22.13 -4.54
CA ALA A 234 11.57 -23.44 -4.50
C ALA A 234 10.58 -24.58 -4.23
N ILE A 235 9.68 -24.42 -3.26
CA ILE A 235 8.65 -25.42 -2.93
C ILE A 235 7.74 -25.67 -4.15
N LEU A 236 7.24 -24.62 -4.79
CA LEU A 236 6.39 -24.73 -5.95
C LEU A 236 7.11 -25.37 -7.13
N TRP A 237 8.37 -25.00 -7.35
CA TRP A 237 9.21 -25.60 -8.38
C TRP A 237 9.39 -27.11 -8.15
N LEU A 238 9.66 -27.55 -6.91
CA LEU A 238 9.77 -28.97 -6.55
C LEU A 238 8.45 -29.74 -6.79
N ILE A 239 7.31 -29.13 -6.43
CA ILE A 239 5.98 -29.72 -6.65
C ILE A 239 5.74 -29.97 -8.14
N ILE A 240 6.03 -28.99 -8.98
CA ILE A 240 5.80 -29.04 -10.43
C ILE A 240 6.68 -30.12 -11.08
N HIS A 241 7.92 -30.28 -10.60
CA HIS A 241 8.83 -31.33 -11.08
C HIS A 241 8.60 -32.72 -10.43
N GLY A 242 7.47 -32.90 -9.75
CA GLY A 242 7.08 -34.20 -9.16
C GLY A 242 7.84 -34.59 -7.89
N ARG A 243 8.70 -33.71 -7.35
CA ARG A 243 9.55 -33.97 -6.17
C ARG A 243 8.82 -33.66 -4.86
N LYS A 244 7.66 -34.29 -4.64
CA LYS A 244 6.75 -34.00 -3.54
C LYS A 244 7.37 -34.13 -2.15
N THR A 245 8.18 -35.18 -1.93
CA THR A 245 8.87 -35.43 -0.65
C THR A 245 9.83 -34.26 -0.31
N LEU A 246 10.63 -33.83 -1.31
CA LEU A 246 11.53 -32.70 -1.14
C LEU A 246 10.76 -31.39 -0.92
N ALA A 247 9.63 -31.20 -1.59
CA ALA A 247 8.77 -30.04 -1.39
C ALA A 247 8.19 -30.00 0.03
N MET A 248 7.74 -31.14 0.57
CA MET A 248 7.27 -31.25 1.95
C MET A 248 8.39 -30.98 2.96
N ALA A 249 9.60 -31.52 2.73
CA ALA A 249 10.75 -31.23 3.57
C ALA A 249 11.13 -29.73 3.54
N ALA A 250 11.18 -29.13 2.35
CA ALA A 250 11.43 -27.70 2.19
C ALA A 250 10.34 -26.83 2.87
N ALA A 251 9.07 -27.21 2.76
CA ALA A 251 7.97 -26.54 3.43
C ALA A 251 8.09 -26.66 4.96
N GLY A 252 8.42 -27.84 5.47
CA GLY A 252 8.68 -28.07 6.90
C GLY A 252 9.82 -27.20 7.43
N LEU A 253 10.95 -27.14 6.70
CA LEU A 253 12.08 -26.27 7.05
C LEU A 253 11.71 -24.78 7.00
N ALA A 254 10.95 -24.36 5.99
CA ALA A 254 10.50 -22.97 5.89
C ALA A 254 9.54 -22.58 7.04
N LEU A 255 8.62 -23.47 7.42
CA LEU A 255 7.71 -23.27 8.55
C LEU A 255 8.48 -23.24 9.89
N MET A 256 9.42 -24.15 10.08
CA MET A 256 10.27 -24.18 11.28
C MET A 256 11.13 -22.92 11.37
N GLY A 257 11.80 -22.53 10.27
CA GLY A 257 12.60 -21.30 10.22
C GLY A 257 11.76 -20.05 10.46
N GLY A 258 10.59 -19.96 9.82
CA GLY A 258 9.63 -18.87 10.03
C GLY A 258 9.13 -18.82 11.47
N GLY A 259 8.84 -19.96 12.09
CA GLY A 259 8.45 -20.05 13.50
C GLY A 259 9.57 -19.58 14.45
N LEU A 260 10.83 -20.00 14.20
CA LEU A 260 11.98 -19.54 14.98
C LEU A 260 12.20 -18.04 14.84
N VAL A 261 12.06 -17.48 13.63
CA VAL A 261 12.13 -16.03 13.40
C VAL A 261 11.01 -15.31 14.14
N PHE A 262 9.77 -15.83 14.05
CA PHE A 262 8.62 -15.27 14.75
C PHE A 262 8.86 -15.21 16.27
N LEU A 263 9.32 -16.30 16.89
CA LEU A 263 9.67 -16.32 18.31
C LEU A 263 10.78 -15.30 18.65
N ALA A 264 11.79 -15.20 17.78
CA ALA A 264 12.91 -14.30 17.98
C ALA A 264 12.50 -12.81 17.94
N LEU A 265 11.50 -12.44 17.14
CA LEU A 265 10.95 -11.09 17.12
C LEU A 265 10.39 -10.67 18.48
N PHE A 266 9.98 -11.63 19.31
CA PHE A 266 9.45 -11.40 20.66
C PHE A 266 10.45 -11.71 21.78
N ASN A 267 11.73 -11.72 21.46
CA ASN A 267 12.80 -12.04 22.40
C ASN A 267 12.72 -13.47 22.96
N LEU A 268 12.22 -14.41 22.16
CA LEU A 268 12.09 -15.82 22.52
C LEU A 268 12.93 -16.70 21.60
N GLY A 269 13.51 -17.75 22.15
CA GLY A 269 14.25 -18.75 21.38
C GLY A 269 15.68 -18.36 20.99
N PRO A 270 16.40 -19.26 20.28
CA PRO A 270 17.84 -19.16 20.06
C PRO A 270 18.26 -18.03 19.11
N LEU A 271 17.36 -17.58 18.23
CA LEU A 271 17.63 -16.51 17.27
C LEU A 271 17.37 -15.10 17.84
N ALA A 272 16.82 -14.98 19.05
CA ALA A 272 16.47 -13.69 19.66
C ALA A 272 17.65 -12.71 19.69
N ARG A 273 18.83 -13.17 20.09
CA ARG A 273 20.06 -12.36 20.17
C ARG A 273 20.48 -11.71 18.83
N PHE A 274 19.95 -12.22 17.69
CA PHE A 274 20.31 -11.73 16.35
C PHE A 274 19.18 -10.95 15.68
N ILE A 275 17.93 -11.21 16.06
CA ILE A 275 16.74 -10.75 15.31
C ILE A 275 15.87 -9.83 16.18
N PHE A 276 16.01 -9.90 17.52
CA PHE A 276 15.21 -9.07 18.41
C PHE A 276 15.49 -7.58 18.17
N GLU A 277 14.42 -6.85 17.93
CA GLU A 277 14.40 -5.40 17.88
C GLU A 277 13.27 -4.89 18.75
N ALA A 278 13.56 -3.96 19.67
CA ALA A 278 12.56 -3.37 20.56
C ALA A 278 11.39 -2.72 19.79
N SER A 279 11.69 -2.13 18.63
CA SER A 279 10.69 -1.56 17.73
C SER A 279 9.73 -2.60 17.16
N VAL A 280 10.18 -3.84 16.98
CA VAL A 280 9.34 -4.95 16.51
C VAL A 280 8.55 -5.55 17.68
N ALA A 281 9.15 -5.68 18.83
CA ALA A 281 8.47 -6.18 20.04
C ALA A 281 7.30 -5.27 20.46
N SER A 282 7.43 -3.95 20.26
CA SER A 282 6.35 -3.00 20.53
C SER A 282 5.10 -3.24 19.68
N ARG A 283 5.22 -3.94 18.55
CA ARG A 283 4.07 -4.29 17.68
C ARG A 283 3.06 -5.21 18.34
N LEU A 284 3.46 -6.03 19.32
CA LEU A 284 2.52 -6.81 20.15
C LEU A 284 1.48 -5.92 20.83
N TYR A 285 1.92 -4.81 21.36
CA TYR A 285 1.05 -3.85 22.02
C TYR A 285 0.13 -3.14 21.02
N TYR A 286 0.65 -2.87 19.82
CA TYR A 286 -0.17 -2.30 18.74
C TYR A 286 -1.25 -3.29 18.29
N TRP A 287 -0.90 -4.59 18.16
CA TRP A 287 -1.86 -5.64 17.84
C TRP A 287 -2.88 -5.86 18.94
N TRP A 288 -2.43 -5.76 20.20
CA TRP A 288 -3.34 -5.84 21.35
C TRP A 288 -4.34 -4.68 21.37
N ALA A 289 -3.88 -3.45 21.14
CA ALA A 289 -4.75 -2.29 20.99
C ALA A 289 -5.73 -2.47 19.82
N ALA A 290 -5.25 -2.99 18.68
CA ALA A 290 -6.10 -3.30 17.53
C ALA A 290 -7.17 -4.34 17.85
N ALA A 291 -6.82 -5.40 18.59
CA ALA A 291 -7.76 -6.43 19.01
C ALA A 291 -8.86 -5.86 19.92
N LYS A 292 -8.51 -5.00 20.87
CA LYS A 292 -9.49 -4.30 21.73
C LYS A 292 -10.42 -3.40 20.91
N MET A 293 -9.86 -2.60 19.99
CA MET A 293 -10.67 -1.77 19.08
C MET A 293 -11.66 -2.62 18.27
N LEU A 294 -11.22 -3.79 17.77
CA LEU A 294 -12.08 -4.68 17.00
C LEU A 294 -13.19 -5.32 17.88
N ILE A 295 -12.90 -5.65 19.14
CA ILE A 295 -13.89 -6.19 20.08
C ILE A 295 -14.96 -5.14 20.38
N ASP A 296 -14.59 -3.89 20.60
CA ASP A 296 -15.51 -2.81 20.94
C ASP A 296 -16.26 -2.27 19.72
N HIS A 297 -15.65 -2.35 18.53
CA HIS A 297 -16.22 -1.87 17.27
C HIS A 297 -16.23 -2.97 16.18
N PRO A 298 -16.95 -4.10 16.36
CA PRO A 298 -16.76 -5.30 15.55
C PRO A 298 -17.24 -5.19 14.11
N PHE A 299 -18.24 -4.35 13.79
CA PHE A 299 -18.87 -4.34 12.46
C PHE A 299 -18.33 -3.24 11.52
N PHE A 300 -18.08 -2.06 12.06
CA PHE A 300 -17.66 -0.89 11.27
C PHE A 300 -16.28 -0.37 11.66
N GLY A 301 -15.63 -1.01 12.64
CA GLY A 301 -14.34 -0.55 13.14
C GLY A 301 -14.41 0.84 13.75
N VAL A 302 -13.25 1.48 13.82
CA VAL A 302 -13.08 2.86 14.32
C VAL A 302 -13.07 3.91 13.17
N GLY A 303 -13.44 3.48 11.97
CA GLY A 303 -13.39 4.30 10.76
C GLY A 303 -12.12 4.09 9.94
N MET A 304 -12.22 4.38 8.62
CA MET A 304 -11.11 4.18 7.69
C MET A 304 -9.89 5.01 8.11
N ASP A 305 -8.73 4.32 8.24
CA ASP A 305 -7.46 4.90 8.71
C ASP A 305 -7.53 5.54 10.12
N GLY A 306 -8.52 5.16 10.93
CA GLY A 306 -8.81 5.74 12.24
C GLY A 306 -7.95 5.20 13.39
N TYR A 307 -7.10 4.19 13.17
CA TYR A 307 -6.32 3.53 14.22
C TYR A 307 -5.54 4.53 15.09
N GLY A 308 -4.85 5.50 14.49
CA GLY A 308 -4.04 6.49 15.21
C GLY A 308 -4.85 7.35 16.17
N THR A 309 -6.03 7.78 15.76
CA THR A 309 -6.96 8.58 16.57
C THR A 309 -7.43 7.82 17.83
N TRP A 310 -7.57 6.49 17.72
CA TRP A 310 -8.06 5.65 18.80
C TRP A 310 -6.94 4.99 19.62
N TYR A 311 -5.70 4.95 19.15
CA TYR A 311 -4.61 4.21 19.78
C TYR A 311 -4.36 4.59 21.24
N LEU A 312 -4.35 5.87 21.57
CA LEU A 312 -4.09 6.33 22.94
C LEU A 312 -5.14 5.86 23.96
N ARG A 313 -6.39 5.63 23.52
CA ARG A 313 -7.48 5.09 24.37
C ARG A 313 -7.31 3.60 24.68
N TYR A 314 -6.67 2.84 23.78
CA TYR A 314 -6.58 1.38 23.84
C TYR A 314 -5.19 0.86 24.18
N ARG A 315 -4.20 1.74 24.26
CA ARG A 315 -2.84 1.33 24.64
C ARG A 315 -2.77 0.81 26.07
N GLU A 316 -1.82 -0.08 26.35
CA GLU A 316 -1.61 -0.58 27.70
C GLU A 316 -0.87 0.43 28.59
N ALA A 317 -1.27 0.53 29.87
CA ALA A 317 -0.58 1.37 30.85
C ALA A 317 0.91 0.98 31.03
N ALA A 318 1.24 -0.30 30.88
CA ALA A 318 2.61 -0.81 30.94
C ALA A 318 3.52 -0.25 29.83
N MET A 319 2.94 0.19 28.69
CA MET A 319 3.70 0.82 27.59
C MET A 319 4.29 2.18 27.94
N ASN A 320 3.78 2.83 29.00
CA ASN A 320 4.32 4.12 29.47
C ASN A 320 5.67 4.01 30.17
N LYS A 321 6.17 2.79 30.44
CA LYS A 321 7.47 2.56 31.07
C LYS A 321 8.62 2.55 30.05
N GLY A 322 8.83 3.66 29.35
CA GLY A 322 9.97 3.85 28.44
C GLY A 322 9.66 3.96 26.95
N PHE A 323 8.43 3.71 26.53
CA PHE A 323 7.99 3.89 25.15
C PHE A 323 6.83 4.88 25.13
N SER A 324 7.10 6.18 25.02
CA SER A 324 6.08 7.20 24.77
C SER A 324 5.64 7.11 23.31
N THR A 325 5.14 5.95 22.88
CA THR A 325 4.91 5.72 21.49
C THR A 325 3.48 6.00 21.13
N TYR A 326 3.28 7.15 20.50
CA TYR A 326 2.18 7.35 19.60
C TYR A 326 2.45 6.55 18.32
N THR A 327 1.48 5.75 17.88
CA THR A 327 1.52 5.09 16.58
C THR A 327 0.19 5.30 15.86
N ASN A 328 0.25 5.56 14.58
CA ASN A 328 -0.92 5.76 13.73
C ASN A 328 -1.30 4.51 12.91
N SER A 329 -0.74 3.33 13.24
CA SER A 329 -1.03 2.06 12.58
C SER A 329 -0.68 0.91 13.51
N ALA A 330 -1.37 -0.21 13.36
CA ALA A 330 -1.04 -1.46 14.05
C ALA A 330 0.27 -2.09 13.54
N HIS A 331 0.90 -1.55 12.50
CA HIS A 331 2.04 -2.17 11.80
C HIS A 331 1.75 -3.60 11.35
N ASN A 332 0.52 -3.83 10.93
CA ASN A 332 0.02 -5.08 10.36
C ASN A 332 -1.18 -4.74 9.49
N VAL A 333 -1.08 -4.94 8.19
CA VAL A 333 -2.13 -4.54 7.23
C VAL A 333 -3.48 -5.20 7.54
N PHE A 334 -3.48 -6.45 8.00
CA PHE A 334 -4.72 -7.15 8.36
C PHE A 334 -5.38 -6.54 9.61
N ALA A 335 -4.58 -6.20 10.61
CA ALA A 335 -5.05 -5.52 11.81
C ALA A 335 -5.53 -4.09 11.50
N ASP A 336 -4.83 -3.36 10.64
CA ASP A 336 -5.24 -2.03 10.17
C ASP A 336 -6.59 -2.07 9.43
N ILE A 337 -6.79 -3.07 8.55
CA ILE A 337 -8.08 -3.27 7.84
C ILE A 337 -9.18 -3.68 8.83
N ALA A 338 -8.87 -4.55 9.81
CA ALA A 338 -9.81 -4.99 10.83
C ALA A 338 -10.27 -3.82 11.71
N THR A 339 -9.35 -3.00 12.18
CA THR A 339 -9.69 -1.81 12.99
C THR A 339 -10.40 -0.74 12.17
N SER A 340 -10.04 -0.58 10.89
CA SER A 340 -10.68 0.42 10.02
C SER A 340 -12.14 0.09 9.69
N GLY A 341 -12.47 -1.17 9.43
CA GLY A 341 -13.78 -1.54 8.88
C GLY A 341 -14.45 -2.75 9.51
N GLY A 342 -13.96 -3.19 10.67
CA GLY A 342 -14.52 -4.30 11.44
C GLY A 342 -14.19 -5.68 10.86
N VAL A 343 -14.74 -6.71 11.51
CA VAL A 343 -14.57 -8.11 11.12
C VAL A 343 -15.05 -8.39 9.69
N VAL A 344 -16.09 -7.68 9.25
CA VAL A 344 -16.65 -7.85 7.89
C VAL A 344 -15.62 -7.47 6.83
N LEU A 345 -14.99 -6.29 6.96
CA LEU A 345 -14.02 -5.81 5.98
C LEU A 345 -12.80 -6.71 5.89
N VAL A 346 -12.22 -7.10 7.04
CA VAL A 346 -11.04 -7.98 7.05
C VAL A 346 -11.37 -9.39 6.55
N THR A 347 -12.57 -9.90 6.82
CA THR A 347 -13.00 -11.21 6.29
C THR A 347 -13.11 -11.19 4.78
N ILE A 348 -13.66 -10.14 4.18
CA ILE A 348 -13.73 -9.99 2.71
C ILE A 348 -12.30 -9.87 2.14
N TYR A 349 -11.42 -9.11 2.77
CA TYR A 349 -10.02 -9.00 2.36
C TYR A 349 -9.29 -10.36 2.41
N CYS A 350 -9.47 -11.13 3.47
CA CYS A 350 -8.95 -12.48 3.59
C CYS A 350 -9.54 -13.42 2.51
N ALA A 351 -10.83 -13.29 2.17
CA ALA A 351 -11.45 -14.06 1.11
C ALA A 351 -10.84 -13.76 -0.27
N ILE A 352 -10.44 -12.51 -0.53
CA ILE A 352 -9.68 -12.16 -1.75
C ILE A 352 -8.31 -12.86 -1.74
N ALA A 353 -7.58 -12.85 -0.62
CA ALA A 353 -6.29 -13.54 -0.50
C ALA A 353 -6.45 -15.07 -0.69
N VAL A 354 -7.50 -15.67 -0.12
CA VAL A 354 -7.84 -17.09 -0.34
C VAL A 354 -8.13 -17.36 -1.83
N LEU A 355 -8.83 -16.48 -2.53
CA LEU A 355 -9.07 -16.62 -3.97
C LEU A 355 -7.76 -16.62 -4.77
N VAL A 356 -6.76 -15.82 -4.37
CA VAL A 356 -5.40 -15.85 -4.96
C VAL A 356 -4.75 -17.22 -4.74
N ILE A 357 -4.76 -17.71 -3.50
CA ILE A 357 -4.19 -19.03 -3.15
C ILE A 357 -4.87 -20.15 -3.96
N LEU A 358 -6.19 -20.14 -4.04
CA LEU A 358 -6.94 -21.10 -4.85
C LEU A 358 -6.57 -21.00 -6.33
N SER A 359 -6.32 -19.82 -6.85
CA SER A 359 -5.87 -19.62 -8.23
C SER A 359 -4.48 -20.22 -8.45
N ILE A 360 -3.54 -20.03 -7.52
CA ILE A 360 -2.22 -20.67 -7.54
C ILE A 360 -2.36 -22.20 -7.55
N VAL A 361 -3.15 -22.76 -6.63
CA VAL A 361 -3.39 -24.21 -6.53
C VAL A 361 -4.00 -24.78 -7.83
N ARG A 362 -4.95 -24.07 -8.44
CA ARG A 362 -5.56 -24.49 -9.72
C ARG A 362 -4.53 -24.53 -10.85
N ILE A 363 -3.61 -23.55 -10.93
CA ILE A 363 -2.55 -23.52 -11.93
C ILE A 363 -1.56 -24.66 -11.71
N ILE A 364 -1.15 -24.92 -10.45
CA ILE A 364 -0.23 -26.01 -10.12
C ILE A 364 -0.81 -27.39 -10.55
N ARG A 365 -2.14 -27.56 -10.41
CA ARG A 365 -2.83 -28.79 -10.82
C ARG A 365 -2.92 -28.95 -12.34
N ARG A 366 -2.76 -27.89 -13.11
CA ARG A 366 -2.70 -27.92 -14.57
C ARG A 366 -1.26 -28.11 -15.01
N LYS A 367 -0.99 -29.13 -15.83
CA LYS A 367 0.38 -29.43 -16.25
C LYS A 367 1.02 -28.35 -17.15
N ASP A 368 0.21 -27.53 -17.84
CA ASP A 368 0.66 -26.65 -18.93
C ASP A 368 0.58 -25.15 -18.61
N GLY A 369 0.07 -24.76 -17.43
CA GLY A 369 -0.17 -23.35 -17.09
C GLY A 369 0.98 -22.61 -16.40
N PHE A 370 2.00 -23.34 -15.94
CA PHE A 370 3.04 -22.79 -15.07
C PHE A 370 4.28 -22.38 -15.86
N ASP A 371 4.66 -21.13 -15.74
CA ASP A 371 5.88 -20.60 -16.34
C ASP A 371 6.72 -19.82 -15.32
N PRO A 372 8.03 -19.60 -15.58
CA PRO A 372 8.93 -18.90 -14.65
C PRO A 372 8.50 -17.45 -14.31
N TYR A 373 7.84 -16.77 -15.22
CA TYR A 373 7.34 -15.41 -14.98
C TYR A 373 6.16 -15.44 -14.00
N PHE A 374 5.28 -16.42 -14.14
CA PHE A 374 4.21 -16.64 -13.18
C PHE A 374 4.76 -17.04 -11.81
N LEU A 375 5.78 -17.91 -11.76
CA LEU A 375 6.46 -18.31 -10.53
C LEU A 375 7.07 -17.09 -9.81
N ALA A 376 7.75 -16.19 -10.54
CA ALA A 376 8.27 -14.96 -10.00
C ALA A 376 7.15 -14.04 -9.46
N THR A 377 6.01 -13.98 -10.15
CA THR A 377 4.82 -13.22 -9.69
C THR A 377 4.29 -13.76 -8.37
N VAL A 378 4.19 -15.08 -8.22
CA VAL A 378 3.73 -15.74 -6.97
C VAL A 378 4.73 -15.53 -5.84
N GLY A 379 6.04 -15.64 -6.11
CA GLY A 379 7.09 -15.36 -5.12
C GLY A 379 7.04 -13.91 -4.62
N ALA A 380 6.89 -12.95 -5.53
CA ALA A 380 6.75 -11.55 -5.21
C ALA A 380 5.48 -11.25 -4.40
N TRP A 381 4.35 -11.86 -4.75
CA TRP A 381 3.09 -11.75 -4.02
C TRP A 381 3.23 -12.26 -2.58
N PHE A 382 3.87 -13.38 -2.39
CA PHE A 382 4.09 -13.95 -1.06
C PHE A 382 5.07 -13.10 -0.23
N ALA A 383 6.18 -12.65 -0.81
CA ALA A 383 7.12 -11.74 -0.18
C ALA A 383 6.41 -10.46 0.31
N TRP A 384 5.51 -9.89 -0.49
CA TRP A 384 4.70 -8.74 -0.10
C TRP A 384 3.77 -9.06 1.09
N HIS A 385 3.16 -10.25 1.13
CA HIS A 385 2.28 -10.66 2.24
C HIS A 385 3.05 -10.86 3.54
N VAL A 386 4.26 -11.41 3.48
CA VAL A 386 5.14 -11.52 4.67
C VAL A 386 5.42 -10.15 5.25
N GLN A 387 5.74 -9.15 4.42
CA GLN A 387 5.91 -7.77 4.86
C GLN A 387 4.63 -7.19 5.46
N SER A 388 3.47 -7.47 4.88
CA SER A 388 2.19 -6.92 5.33
C SER A 388 1.77 -7.36 6.74
N PHE A 389 2.30 -8.47 7.24
CA PHE A 389 2.07 -8.92 8.63
C PHE A 389 2.84 -8.12 9.68
N VAL A 390 3.92 -7.44 9.29
CA VAL A 390 4.79 -6.74 10.24
C VAL A 390 5.02 -5.28 9.88
N SER A 391 4.23 -4.73 8.95
CA SER A 391 4.42 -3.37 8.45
C SER A 391 3.09 -2.71 8.10
N ILE A 392 3.15 -1.40 7.88
CA ILE A 392 2.01 -0.59 7.50
C ILE A 392 1.73 -0.67 6.01
N ASN A 393 0.52 -0.32 5.61
CA ASN A 393 0.08 -0.27 4.22
C ASN A 393 0.58 1.02 3.53
N GLN A 394 1.89 1.12 3.23
CA GLN A 394 2.44 2.26 2.50
C GLN A 394 2.05 2.17 1.02
N LEU A 395 1.45 3.24 0.44
CA LEU A 395 0.79 3.20 -0.87
C LEU A 395 1.70 2.76 -2.03
N GLY A 396 2.98 3.15 -2.01
CA GLY A 396 3.96 2.72 -3.02
C GLY A 396 4.25 1.22 -2.99
N LEU A 397 4.04 0.56 -1.83
CA LEU A 397 4.11 -0.89 -1.66
C LEU A 397 2.75 -1.56 -1.80
N ALA A 398 1.68 -0.91 -1.32
CA ALA A 398 0.34 -1.45 -1.35
C ALA A 398 -0.11 -1.81 -2.77
N ILE A 399 0.16 -0.92 -3.74
CA ILE A 399 -0.18 -1.16 -5.16
C ILE A 399 0.35 -2.51 -5.67
N TRP A 400 1.54 -2.96 -5.18
CA TRP A 400 2.14 -4.22 -5.59
C TRP A 400 1.32 -5.42 -5.13
N GLY A 401 0.95 -5.49 -3.86
CA GLY A 401 0.14 -6.60 -3.34
C GLY A 401 -1.20 -6.74 -4.06
N TRP A 402 -1.85 -5.61 -4.33
CA TRP A 402 -3.14 -5.61 -5.01
C TRP A 402 -3.03 -5.96 -6.50
N LEU A 403 -2.07 -5.38 -7.23
CA LEU A 403 -1.84 -5.73 -8.64
C LEU A 403 -1.40 -7.18 -8.81
N LEU A 404 -0.47 -7.67 -7.97
CA LEU A 404 -0.01 -9.07 -8.02
C LEU A 404 -1.16 -10.04 -7.73
N SER A 405 -2.06 -9.70 -6.79
CA SER A 405 -3.28 -10.48 -6.52
C SER A 405 -4.17 -10.58 -7.76
N GLY A 406 -4.45 -9.46 -8.41
CA GLY A 406 -5.23 -9.42 -9.64
C GLY A 406 -4.56 -10.17 -10.79
N LEU A 407 -3.22 -10.03 -10.92
CA LEU A 407 -2.43 -10.76 -11.90
C LEU A 407 -2.57 -12.28 -11.76
N ILE A 408 -2.44 -12.81 -10.55
CA ILE A 408 -2.52 -14.25 -10.28
C ILE A 408 -3.92 -14.79 -10.59
N ILE A 409 -4.97 -14.11 -10.09
CA ILE A 409 -6.36 -14.50 -10.37
C ILE A 409 -6.65 -14.44 -11.87
N GLY A 410 -6.27 -13.34 -12.51
CA GLY A 410 -6.52 -13.14 -13.94
C GLY A 410 -5.74 -14.11 -14.82
N TYR A 411 -4.49 -14.42 -14.47
CA TYR A 411 -3.68 -15.41 -15.18
C TYR A 411 -4.35 -16.79 -15.14
N GLU A 412 -4.84 -17.20 -13.98
CA GLU A 412 -5.56 -18.46 -13.82
C GLU A 412 -6.78 -18.52 -14.73
N ILE A 413 -7.62 -17.47 -14.72
CA ILE A 413 -8.84 -17.42 -15.53
C ILE A 413 -8.53 -17.35 -17.02
N ASN A 414 -7.64 -16.44 -17.44
CA ASN A 414 -7.36 -16.21 -18.86
C ASN A 414 -6.58 -17.35 -19.54
N THR A 415 -5.84 -18.15 -18.78
CA THR A 415 -5.16 -19.36 -19.32
C THR A 415 -6.10 -20.55 -19.36
N ARG A 416 -7.04 -20.68 -18.42
CA ARG A 416 -8.06 -21.75 -18.38
C ARG A 416 -8.95 -21.76 -19.62
N VAL A 417 -9.43 -20.61 -20.05
CA VAL A 417 -10.36 -20.47 -21.17
C VAL A 417 -9.75 -20.91 -22.51
N LYS A 418 -8.42 -20.85 -22.64
CA LYS A 418 -7.73 -21.31 -23.86
C LYS A 418 -7.64 -22.84 -23.97
N GLU A 419 -7.73 -23.58 -22.86
CA GLU A 419 -7.63 -25.04 -22.83
C GLU A 419 -8.98 -25.73 -23.14
N THR A 420 -10.10 -25.09 -22.92
CA THR A 420 -11.44 -25.66 -23.12
C THR A 420 -11.95 -25.64 -24.58
N GLY A 421 -11.05 -25.50 -25.57
CA GLY A 421 -11.36 -25.94 -26.94
C GLY A 421 -12.22 -25.03 -27.79
N GLN A 422 -12.38 -23.74 -27.49
CA GLN A 422 -12.78 -22.77 -28.51
C GLN A 422 -11.57 -22.38 -29.35
N VAL A 423 -11.20 -23.27 -30.28
CA VAL A 423 -10.32 -22.96 -31.39
C VAL A 423 -11.02 -21.89 -32.23
N LEU A 424 -10.64 -20.64 -32.01
CA LEU A 424 -10.84 -19.64 -33.05
C LEU A 424 -10.03 -20.10 -34.27
N PRO A 425 -10.62 -20.28 -35.44
CA PRO A 425 -9.94 -20.84 -36.60
C PRO A 425 -8.90 -19.84 -37.10
N THR A 426 -7.65 -20.02 -36.69
CA THR A 426 -6.53 -19.33 -37.30
C THR A 426 -5.79 -20.29 -38.25
N LYS A 427 -6.48 -20.77 -39.27
CA LYS A 427 -5.81 -21.15 -40.50
C LYS A 427 -5.58 -19.88 -41.33
N ILE A 428 -4.55 -19.15 -41.00
CA ILE A 428 -3.94 -18.21 -41.94
C ILE A 428 -3.12 -19.06 -42.89
N LYS A 429 -3.69 -19.29 -44.11
CA LYS A 429 -2.90 -19.72 -45.25
C LYS A 429 -1.79 -18.69 -45.44
N HIS A 430 -0.55 -19.15 -45.42
CA HIS A 430 0.60 -18.36 -45.88
C HIS A 430 0.44 -18.05 -47.38
N THR A 431 -0.27 -17.00 -47.68
CA THR A 431 -0.14 -16.30 -48.95
C THR A 431 0.72 -15.07 -48.67
N GLY A 432 1.89 -15.01 -49.31
CA GLY A 432 2.98 -14.06 -49.11
C GLY A 432 2.65 -12.60 -49.43
N LYS A 433 1.63 -12.03 -48.77
CA LYS A 433 1.42 -10.58 -48.69
C LYS A 433 1.65 -10.16 -47.25
N LYS A 434 2.60 -9.25 -47.01
CA LYS A 434 2.82 -8.60 -45.70
C LYS A 434 1.46 -8.15 -45.18
N ALA A 435 0.92 -8.86 -44.18
CA ALA A 435 -0.30 -8.48 -43.51
C ALA A 435 -0.07 -7.10 -42.92
N LYS A 436 -0.78 -6.08 -43.43
CA LYS A 436 -0.88 -4.78 -42.77
C LYS A 436 -1.45 -5.07 -41.37
N VAL A 437 -0.65 -4.82 -40.34
CA VAL A 437 -1.13 -4.83 -38.96
C VAL A 437 -2.24 -3.78 -38.89
N SER A 438 -3.49 -4.22 -38.92
CA SER A 438 -4.62 -3.32 -38.72
C SER A 438 -4.52 -2.82 -37.27
N VAL A 439 -4.15 -1.58 -37.09
CA VAL A 439 -4.24 -0.90 -35.80
C VAL A 439 -5.72 -0.84 -35.48
N GLN A 440 -6.18 -1.71 -34.56
CA GLN A 440 -7.55 -1.60 -34.04
C GLN A 440 -7.64 -0.28 -33.26
N LEU A 441 -8.34 0.68 -33.85
CA LEU A 441 -8.64 1.96 -33.21
C LEU A 441 -9.63 1.76 -32.08
N LEU A 442 -9.53 2.59 -31.04
CA LEU A 442 -10.52 2.65 -29.97
C LEU A 442 -11.88 3.08 -30.54
N SER A 443 -12.95 2.51 -30.04
CA SER A 443 -14.30 2.98 -30.38
C SER A 443 -14.52 4.40 -29.85
N SER A 444 -15.39 5.17 -30.51
CA SER A 444 -15.74 6.52 -30.03
C SER A 444 -16.28 6.49 -28.58
N LYS A 445 -17.02 5.45 -28.19
CA LYS A 445 -17.49 5.25 -26.82
C LYS A 445 -16.32 5.07 -25.85
N SER A 446 -15.30 4.31 -26.21
CA SER A 446 -14.10 4.11 -25.38
C SER A 446 -13.30 5.40 -25.23
N ILE A 447 -13.20 6.22 -26.29
CA ILE A 447 -12.52 7.52 -26.25
C ILE A 447 -13.26 8.49 -25.32
N ILE A 448 -14.58 8.58 -25.42
CA ILE A 448 -15.40 9.42 -24.53
C ILE A 448 -15.26 8.96 -23.08
N SER A 449 -15.35 7.64 -22.82
CA SER A 449 -15.18 7.06 -21.49
C SER A 449 -13.81 7.38 -20.90
N LEU A 450 -12.76 7.25 -21.72
CA LEU A 450 -11.39 7.56 -21.31
C LEU A 450 -11.23 9.04 -20.96
N PHE A 451 -11.74 9.94 -21.82
CA PHE A 451 -11.70 11.38 -21.58
C PHE A 451 -12.43 11.74 -20.27
N ALA A 452 -13.63 11.20 -20.06
CA ALA A 452 -14.37 11.37 -18.81
C ALA A 452 -13.56 10.83 -17.61
N GLY A 453 -12.93 9.66 -17.77
CA GLY A 453 -12.07 9.06 -16.74
C GLY A 453 -10.88 9.94 -16.38
N VAL A 454 -10.20 10.53 -17.36
CA VAL A 454 -9.10 11.47 -17.14
C VAL A 454 -9.58 12.73 -16.41
N LEU A 455 -10.69 13.31 -16.84
CA LEU A 455 -11.26 14.51 -16.21
C LEU A 455 -11.66 14.24 -14.76
N ILE A 456 -12.47 13.20 -14.52
CA ILE A 456 -12.92 12.84 -13.17
C ILE A 456 -11.72 12.44 -12.30
N GLY A 457 -10.76 11.68 -12.85
CA GLY A 457 -9.53 11.30 -12.13
C GLY A 457 -8.73 12.54 -11.70
N ALA A 458 -8.59 13.53 -12.56
CA ALA A 458 -7.94 14.80 -12.22
C ALA A 458 -8.70 15.58 -11.15
N LEU A 459 -10.03 15.65 -11.24
CA LEU A 459 -10.88 16.31 -10.23
C LEU A 459 -10.79 15.65 -8.85
N ILE A 460 -10.51 14.36 -8.76
CA ILE A 460 -10.33 13.64 -7.49
C ILE A 460 -8.89 13.76 -6.98
N ALA A 461 -7.90 13.67 -7.88
CA ALA A 461 -6.49 13.59 -7.53
C ALA A 461 -5.84 14.96 -7.21
N ILE A 462 -6.24 16.02 -7.92
CA ILE A 462 -5.60 17.33 -7.82
C ILE A 462 -5.95 18.07 -6.51
N PRO A 463 -7.22 18.13 -6.04
CA PRO A 463 -7.57 18.98 -4.90
C PRO A 463 -6.77 18.69 -3.63
N PRO A 464 -6.63 17.45 -3.12
CA PRO A 464 -5.85 17.21 -1.91
C PRO A 464 -4.38 17.60 -2.08
N TYR A 465 -3.78 17.33 -3.24
CA TYR A 465 -2.41 17.75 -3.55
C TYR A 465 -2.27 19.27 -3.56
N TYR A 466 -3.14 19.98 -4.29
CA TYR A 466 -3.13 21.45 -4.42
C TYR A 466 -3.25 22.14 -3.07
N VAL A 467 -4.17 21.68 -2.24
CA VAL A 467 -4.44 22.28 -0.92
C VAL A 467 -3.21 22.19 -0.01
N HIS A 468 -2.57 21.01 0.03
CA HIS A 468 -1.35 20.83 0.82
C HIS A 468 -0.15 21.57 0.24
N ALA A 469 -0.03 21.68 -1.07
CA ALA A 469 1.01 22.49 -1.72
C ALA A 469 0.85 23.99 -1.41
N ARG A 470 -0.38 24.49 -1.44
CA ARG A 470 -0.68 25.88 -1.05
C ARG A 470 -0.37 26.14 0.42
N PHE A 471 -0.75 25.20 1.30
CA PHE A 471 -0.44 25.30 2.72
C PHE A 471 1.08 25.27 2.97
N PHE A 472 1.81 24.38 2.32
CA PHE A 472 3.27 24.33 2.40
C PHE A 472 3.91 25.66 1.99
N THR A 473 3.50 26.22 0.85
CA THR A 473 3.99 27.52 0.39
C THR A 473 3.69 28.63 1.40
N ALA A 474 2.49 28.65 1.98
CA ALA A 474 2.11 29.64 3.00
C ALA A 474 2.96 29.53 4.26
N LEU A 475 3.24 28.31 4.75
CA LEU A 475 4.11 28.10 5.92
C LEU A 475 5.51 28.68 5.73
N TYR A 476 6.08 28.60 4.52
CA TYR A 476 7.41 29.10 4.22
C TYR A 476 7.44 30.57 3.84
N SER A 477 6.30 31.20 3.51
CA SER A 477 6.23 32.63 3.19
C SER A 477 6.22 33.54 4.40
N SER A 478 6.02 32.99 5.62
CA SER A 478 5.80 33.72 6.87
C SER A 478 4.61 34.69 6.82
N ASP A 479 3.74 34.59 5.81
CA ASP A 479 2.51 35.37 5.69
C ASP A 479 1.36 34.70 6.45
N LEU A 480 1.03 35.17 7.64
CA LEU A 480 0.00 34.61 8.50
C LEU A 480 -1.40 34.65 7.86
N LYS A 481 -1.71 35.64 7.01
CA LYS A 481 -2.99 35.66 6.28
C LYS A 481 -3.05 34.53 5.23
N ALA A 482 -1.93 34.29 4.55
CA ALA A 482 -1.84 33.16 3.62
C ALA A 482 -1.94 31.83 4.35
N VAL A 483 -1.32 31.68 5.54
CA VAL A 483 -1.42 30.48 6.40
C VAL A 483 -2.86 30.26 6.82
N GLU A 484 -3.57 31.29 7.33
CA GLU A 484 -4.97 31.20 7.73
C GLU A 484 -5.85 30.72 6.57
N SER A 485 -5.76 31.42 5.43
CA SER A 485 -6.51 31.07 4.22
C SER A 485 -6.24 29.63 3.77
N ALA A 486 -4.97 29.21 3.75
CA ALA A 486 -4.59 27.86 3.31
C ALA A 486 -4.99 26.77 4.30
N THR A 487 -5.05 27.09 5.61
CA THR A 487 -5.52 26.16 6.66
C THR A 487 -6.95 25.71 6.40
N TYR A 488 -7.81 26.58 5.91
CA TYR A 488 -9.23 26.31 5.67
C TYR A 488 -9.58 25.89 4.24
N LEU A 489 -8.61 25.74 3.34
CA LEU A 489 -8.86 25.21 1.99
C LEU A 489 -9.44 23.79 2.06
N ARG A 490 -10.43 23.49 1.21
CA ARG A 490 -11.09 22.17 1.18
C ARG A 490 -10.37 21.20 0.21
N PRO A 491 -10.21 19.93 0.61
CA PRO A 491 -10.65 19.32 1.86
C PRO A 491 -9.87 19.82 3.09
N ILE A 492 -10.58 20.12 4.18
CA ILE A 492 -9.96 20.50 5.46
C ILE A 492 -9.41 19.23 6.12
N ASP A 493 -8.27 19.32 6.79
CA ASP A 493 -7.71 18.22 7.58
C ASP A 493 -7.15 18.72 8.93
N GLU A 494 -7.12 17.80 9.88
CA GLU A 494 -6.69 18.01 11.26
C GLU A 494 -5.27 18.59 11.34
N ARG A 495 -4.33 18.06 10.54
CA ARG A 495 -2.93 18.46 10.60
C ARG A 495 -2.69 19.90 10.14
N ARG A 496 -3.43 20.37 9.14
CA ARG A 496 -3.33 21.78 8.72
C ARG A 496 -3.88 22.71 9.79
N LEU A 497 -4.95 22.31 10.49
CA LEU A 497 -5.48 23.07 11.62
C LEU A 497 -4.47 23.13 12.77
N SER A 498 -3.85 22.02 13.14
CA SER A 498 -2.84 21.98 14.21
C SER A 498 -1.58 22.79 13.86
N HIS A 499 -1.06 22.63 12.65
CA HIS A 499 0.10 23.40 12.18
C HIS A 499 -0.22 24.89 12.02
N GLY A 500 -1.40 25.24 11.48
CA GLY A 500 -1.88 26.61 11.38
C GLY A 500 -1.92 27.25 12.76
N ALA A 501 -2.61 26.64 13.72
CA ALA A 501 -2.65 27.13 15.10
C ALA A 501 -1.24 27.30 15.71
N SER A 502 -0.35 26.33 15.50
CA SER A 502 1.04 26.41 16.00
C SER A 502 1.81 27.58 15.38
N MET A 503 1.59 27.89 14.10
CA MET A 503 2.20 29.05 13.45
C MET A 503 1.73 30.37 14.06
N PHE A 504 0.44 30.50 14.39
CA PHE A 504 -0.09 31.67 15.05
C PHE A 504 0.45 31.81 16.49
N ILE A 505 0.58 30.69 17.23
CA ILE A 505 1.21 30.69 18.56
C ILE A 505 2.65 31.16 18.49
N GLY A 506 3.45 30.63 17.55
CA GLY A 506 4.85 31.00 17.36
C GLY A 506 5.07 32.48 16.95
N ASN A 507 4.02 33.14 16.44
CA ASN A 507 4.02 34.58 16.09
C ASN A 507 3.25 35.43 17.10
N GLU A 508 3.04 34.94 18.32
CA GLU A 508 2.37 35.65 19.43
C GLU A 508 0.89 36.03 19.16
N ARG A 509 0.28 35.44 18.13
CA ARG A 509 -1.14 35.67 17.73
C ARG A 509 -2.05 34.59 18.36
N GLN A 510 -2.06 34.52 19.70
CA GLN A 510 -2.73 33.47 20.47
C GLN A 510 -4.26 33.50 20.32
N SER A 511 -4.87 34.65 20.14
CA SER A 511 -6.33 34.76 19.93
C SER A 511 -6.80 34.10 18.66
N GLU A 512 -6.06 34.25 17.57
CA GLU A 512 -6.35 33.59 16.29
C GLU A 512 -6.07 32.07 16.34
N ALA A 513 -5.01 31.68 17.05
CA ALA A 513 -4.74 30.27 17.31
C ALA A 513 -5.91 29.59 18.07
N ILE A 514 -6.46 30.26 19.11
CA ILE A 514 -7.63 29.77 19.86
C ILE A 514 -8.85 29.64 18.93
N ALA A 515 -9.07 30.60 18.02
CA ALA A 515 -10.17 30.50 17.06
C ALA A 515 -10.02 29.26 16.14
N ILE A 516 -8.80 29.02 15.60
CA ILE A 516 -8.51 27.84 14.78
C ILE A 516 -8.71 26.54 15.59
N LEU A 517 -8.25 26.50 16.84
CA LEU A 517 -8.38 25.30 17.70
C LEU A 517 -9.82 25.04 18.10
N ARG A 518 -10.63 26.07 18.37
CA ARG A 518 -12.04 25.94 18.66
C ARG A 518 -12.80 25.33 17.48
N ASP A 519 -12.57 25.81 16.27
CA ASP A 519 -13.15 25.26 15.06
C ASP A 519 -12.62 23.84 14.78
N GLY A 520 -11.31 23.65 14.96
CA GLY A 520 -10.65 22.37 14.78
C GLY A 520 -11.17 21.27 15.72
N THR A 521 -11.30 21.56 17.00
CA THR A 521 -11.83 20.59 18.00
C THR A 521 -13.32 20.34 17.86
N ALA A 522 -14.09 21.32 17.37
CA ALA A 522 -15.48 21.09 17.01
C ALA A 522 -15.63 20.12 15.83
N ARG A 523 -14.74 20.18 14.86
CA ARG A 523 -14.73 19.29 13.69
C ARG A 523 -14.09 17.94 13.99
N TYR A 524 -12.99 17.93 14.75
CA TYR A 524 -12.22 16.74 15.13
C TYR A 524 -12.16 16.58 16.65
N PRO A 525 -13.30 16.23 17.31
CA PRO A 525 -13.39 16.16 18.76
C PRO A 525 -12.50 15.08 19.38
N ASP A 526 -12.06 14.13 18.56
CA ASP A 526 -11.18 13.03 18.95
C ASP A 526 -9.69 13.30 18.64
N SER A 527 -9.33 14.50 18.20
CA SER A 527 -7.96 14.90 17.97
C SER A 527 -7.25 15.23 19.29
N HIS A 528 -6.38 14.33 19.74
CA HIS A 528 -5.52 14.59 20.89
C HIS A 528 -4.58 15.77 20.64
N ASP A 529 -4.06 15.92 19.42
CA ASP A 529 -3.11 16.98 19.07
C ASP A 529 -3.74 18.38 19.21
N LEU A 530 -4.95 18.59 18.67
CA LEU A 530 -5.65 19.87 18.76
C LEU A 530 -5.97 20.24 20.22
N TRP A 531 -6.45 19.29 21.02
CA TRP A 531 -6.71 19.52 22.44
C TRP A 531 -5.42 19.78 23.23
N SER A 532 -4.32 19.09 22.90
CA SER A 532 -3.02 19.29 23.54
C SER A 532 -2.46 20.69 23.28
N ILE A 533 -2.53 21.14 22.02
CA ILE A 533 -2.11 22.51 21.66
C ILE A 533 -2.96 23.54 22.41
N TRP A 534 -4.28 23.35 22.46
CA TRP A 534 -5.18 24.27 23.16
C TRP A 534 -4.91 24.35 24.66
N ALA A 535 -4.68 23.20 25.32
CA ALA A 535 -4.35 23.15 26.75
C ALA A 535 -3.03 23.86 27.11
N GLY A 536 -2.14 24.05 26.13
CA GLY A 536 -0.83 24.70 26.30
C GLY A 536 -0.83 26.22 26.03
N ILE A 537 -1.93 26.81 25.54
CA ILE A 537 -1.98 28.24 25.23
C ILE A 537 -2.17 29.09 26.48
N GLN A 538 -1.26 30.00 26.75
CA GLN A 538 -1.31 30.86 27.94
C GLN A 538 -2.49 31.85 27.95
N ALA A 539 -2.91 32.35 26.79
CA ALA A 539 -4.02 33.26 26.63
C ALA A 539 -5.40 32.58 26.66
N ALA A 540 -5.45 31.24 26.72
CA ALA A 540 -6.73 30.53 26.82
C ALA A 540 -7.37 30.73 28.21
N SER A 541 -8.70 30.80 28.25
CA SER A 541 -9.42 30.92 29.54
C SER A 541 -9.21 29.70 30.41
N ALA A 542 -9.30 29.84 31.72
CA ALA A 542 -9.23 28.71 32.65
C ALA A 542 -10.27 27.64 32.34
N SER A 543 -11.46 28.02 31.88
CA SER A 543 -12.52 27.13 31.43
C SER A 543 -12.12 26.33 30.17
N ASP A 544 -11.50 27.00 29.18
CA ASP A 544 -11.05 26.35 27.94
C ASP A 544 -9.94 25.34 28.25
N ILE A 545 -8.96 25.71 29.10
CA ILE A 545 -7.88 24.81 29.53
C ILE A 545 -8.43 23.61 30.30
N ALA A 546 -9.40 23.82 31.20
CA ALA A 546 -10.03 22.73 31.93
C ALA A 546 -10.76 21.76 30.98
N THR A 547 -11.50 22.30 29.99
CA THR A 547 -12.18 21.52 28.95
C THR A 547 -11.17 20.74 28.13
N ALA A 548 -10.12 21.38 27.64
CA ALA A 548 -9.08 20.72 26.83
C ALA A 548 -8.41 19.58 27.61
N ARG A 549 -8.05 19.81 28.88
CA ARG A 549 -7.46 18.77 29.75
C ARG A 549 -8.44 17.62 30.01
N ALA A 550 -9.72 17.88 30.19
CA ALA A 550 -10.74 16.85 30.36
C ALA A 550 -10.84 15.97 29.08
N GLN A 551 -10.82 16.60 27.89
CA GLN A 551 -10.81 15.86 26.62
C GLN A 551 -9.53 15.04 26.44
N MET A 552 -8.37 15.60 26.76
CA MET A 552 -7.10 14.85 26.70
C MET A 552 -7.12 13.64 27.61
N ARG A 553 -7.68 13.74 28.84
CA ARG A 553 -7.86 12.59 29.75
C ARG A 553 -8.81 11.54 29.15
N ARG A 554 -9.87 11.97 28.48
CA ARG A 554 -10.79 11.05 27.77
C ARG A 554 -10.08 10.31 26.64
N LEU A 555 -9.23 11.01 25.90
CA LEU A 555 -8.55 10.49 24.72
C LEU A 555 -7.31 9.66 25.06
N ASP A 556 -6.65 9.93 26.18
CA ASP A 556 -5.46 9.23 26.68
C ASP A 556 -5.55 8.94 28.19
N PRO A 557 -6.45 8.01 28.59
CA PRO A 557 -6.71 7.73 30.02
C PRO A 557 -5.51 7.12 30.74
N PHE A 558 -4.57 6.51 30.03
CA PHE A 558 -3.39 5.84 30.58
C PHE A 558 -2.14 6.71 30.63
N ASN A 559 -2.24 8.00 30.31
CA ASN A 559 -1.10 8.90 30.38
C ASN A 559 -0.64 9.11 31.83
N PRO A 560 0.63 8.80 32.16
CA PRO A 560 1.16 8.92 33.53
C PRO A 560 1.16 10.37 34.05
N GLY A 561 1.12 11.36 33.16
CA GLY A 561 1.05 12.79 33.51
C GLY A 561 -0.28 13.23 34.12
N TRP A 562 -1.29 12.35 34.20
CA TRP A 562 -2.58 12.63 34.87
C TRP A 562 -2.60 12.31 36.35
N LYS A 563 -1.52 11.74 36.89
CA LYS A 563 -1.41 11.39 38.31
C LYS A 563 -1.04 12.60 39.17
#